data_30491aa24452d7bd4ebd9ca5d5b37d8f
#
_entry.id   30491aa24452d7bd4ebd9ca5d5b37d8f
#
_cell.length_a   1.000
_cell.length_b   1.000
_cell.length_c   1.000
_cell.angle_alpha   90.00
_cell.angle_beta   90.00
_cell.angle_gamma   90.00
#
_symmetry.space_group_name_H-M   'P 1'
#
loop_
_entity.id
_entity.type
_entity.pdbx_description
1 polymer ?
#
loop_
_entity_poly.entity_id
_entity_poly.type
_entity_poly.pdbx_seq_one_letter_code
_entity_poly.pdbx_strand_id
1 'polypeptide(L)'
;MMSPDLQRIQHIRDYCDEIRKTIQRYGADFAIFDQDADYQRSISFSIMQIGELSGGLSEEYRRKTRERIQWGPMKGMRNMVAHSYGSMSREIIWETASVDIPSLKSFCIEQIRQNETSIQF
;
A
#
# COMPACT_ATOMS: atom_id res chain seq x y z
N MET A 1 -23.39 7.85 1.99
CA MET A 1 -22.17 8.66 2.07
C MET A 1 -21.04 7.80 2.60
N MET A 2 -19.89 7.88 1.96
CA MET A 2 -18.74 7.06 2.32
C MET A 2 -17.98 7.71 3.47
N SER A 3 -17.57 6.92 4.48
CA SER A 3 -16.78 7.42 5.61
C SER A 3 -15.39 7.88 5.14
N PRO A 4 -14.73 8.79 5.89
CA PRO A 4 -13.35 9.16 5.57
C PRO A 4 -12.40 7.97 5.56
N ASP A 5 -12.58 7.00 6.46
CA ASP A 5 -11.74 5.80 6.46
C ASP A 5 -11.91 5.00 5.18
N LEU A 6 -13.15 4.82 4.72
CA LEU A 6 -13.39 4.07 3.49
C LEU A 6 -12.84 4.80 2.26
N GLN A 7 -12.89 6.13 2.25
CA GLN A 7 -12.26 6.90 1.18
C GLN A 7 -10.77 6.66 1.13
N ARG A 8 -10.11 6.61 2.30
CA ARG A 8 -8.68 6.30 2.36
C ARG A 8 -8.38 4.88 1.91
N ILE A 9 -9.23 3.93 2.28
CA ILE A 9 -9.09 2.53 1.84
C ILE A 9 -9.19 2.44 0.32
N GLN A 10 -10.09 3.20 -0.31
CA GLN A 10 -10.17 3.23 -1.78
C GLN A 10 -8.89 3.78 -2.40
N HIS A 11 -8.33 4.84 -1.83
CA HIS A 11 -7.07 5.41 -2.33
C HIS A 11 -5.89 4.45 -2.12
N ILE A 12 -5.87 3.74 -1.00
CA ILE A 12 -4.85 2.71 -0.76
C ILE A 12 -4.95 1.62 -1.83
N ARG A 13 -6.17 1.17 -2.12
CA ARG A 13 -6.39 0.18 -3.19
C ARG A 13 -5.86 0.69 -4.53
N ASP A 14 -6.10 1.95 -4.84
CA ASP A 14 -5.66 2.53 -6.11
C ASP A 14 -4.14 2.55 -6.20
N TYR A 15 -3.44 2.89 -5.13
CA TYR A 15 -1.97 2.83 -5.12
C TYR A 15 -1.44 1.40 -5.16
N CYS A 16 -2.12 0.45 -4.53
CA CYS A 16 -1.78 -0.96 -4.69
C CYS A 16 -1.89 -1.39 -6.15
N ASP A 17 -2.92 -0.93 -6.85
CA ASP A 17 -3.12 -1.23 -8.26
C ASP A 17 -2.05 -0.56 -9.13
N GLU A 18 -1.64 0.67 -8.78
CA GLU A 18 -0.54 1.34 -9.47
C GLU A 18 0.77 0.55 -9.33
N ILE A 19 1.04 0.00 -8.15
CA ILE A 19 2.22 -0.84 -7.95
C ILE A 19 2.15 -2.09 -8.83
N ARG A 20 0.99 -2.74 -8.88
CA ARG A 20 0.79 -3.92 -9.73
C ARG A 20 1.05 -3.59 -11.19
N LYS A 21 0.50 -2.48 -11.67
CA LYS A 21 0.68 -2.03 -13.06
C LYS A 21 2.14 -1.71 -13.36
N THR A 22 2.84 -1.10 -12.43
CA THR A 22 4.25 -0.76 -12.57
C THR A 22 5.09 -2.04 -12.67
N ILE A 23 4.84 -3.02 -11.82
CA ILE A 23 5.52 -4.32 -11.87
C ILE A 23 5.26 -5.01 -13.20
N GLN A 24 4.02 -4.97 -13.68
CA GLN A 24 3.66 -5.56 -14.95
C GLN A 24 4.36 -4.87 -16.11
N ARG A 25 4.48 -3.55 -16.05
CA ARG A 25 5.10 -2.75 -17.11
C ARG A 25 6.60 -2.96 -17.21
N TYR A 26 7.30 -2.97 -16.08
CA TYR A 26 8.77 -3.07 -16.07
C TYR A 26 9.28 -4.49 -16.02
N GLY A 27 8.53 -5.40 -15.40
CA GLY A 27 8.92 -6.81 -15.25
C GLY A 27 8.97 -7.24 -13.80
N ALA A 28 8.39 -8.42 -13.52
CA ALA A 28 8.28 -8.97 -12.16
C ALA A 28 9.56 -9.72 -11.78
N ASP A 29 10.70 -9.02 -11.79
CA ASP A 29 12.00 -9.60 -11.51
C ASP A 29 12.80 -8.59 -10.69
N PHE A 30 13.29 -9.02 -9.53
CA PHE A 30 14.08 -8.16 -8.67
C PHE A 30 15.30 -7.60 -9.39
N ALA A 31 15.95 -8.38 -10.25
CA ALA A 31 17.14 -7.91 -10.96
C ALA A 31 16.81 -6.70 -11.85
N ILE A 32 15.64 -6.67 -12.46
CA ILE A 32 15.20 -5.53 -13.26
C ILE A 32 14.96 -4.33 -12.35
N PHE A 33 14.24 -4.54 -11.25
CA PHE A 33 13.97 -3.48 -10.28
C PHE A 33 15.26 -2.90 -9.68
N ASP A 34 16.21 -3.76 -9.37
CA ASP A 34 17.46 -3.38 -8.70
C ASP A 34 18.35 -2.49 -9.56
N GLN A 35 18.14 -2.48 -10.87
CA GLN A 35 18.98 -1.74 -11.82
C GLN A 35 18.28 -0.54 -12.45
N ASP A 36 17.00 -0.30 -12.14
CA ASP A 36 16.21 0.74 -12.79
C ASP A 36 15.75 1.78 -11.79
N ALA A 37 16.34 2.96 -11.84
CA ALA A 37 16.03 4.04 -10.92
C ALA A 37 14.60 4.55 -11.06
N ASP A 38 14.04 4.58 -12.28
CA ASP A 38 12.67 5.02 -12.49
C ASP A 38 11.67 4.01 -11.89
N TYR A 39 11.95 2.73 -12.06
CA TYR A 39 11.15 1.66 -11.45
C TYR A 39 11.16 1.80 -9.92
N GLN A 40 12.34 1.97 -9.35
CA GLN A 40 12.49 2.16 -7.90
C GLN A 40 11.72 3.36 -7.39
N ARG A 41 11.81 4.50 -8.09
CA ARG A 41 11.11 5.72 -7.68
C ARG A 41 9.60 5.57 -7.75
N SER A 42 9.09 4.94 -8.80
CA SER A 42 7.65 4.73 -8.95
C SER A 42 7.08 3.87 -7.83
N ILE A 43 7.74 2.75 -7.53
CA ILE A 43 7.31 1.85 -6.46
C ILE A 43 7.40 2.56 -5.10
N SER A 44 8.50 3.23 -4.83
CA SER A 44 8.71 3.92 -3.55
C SER A 44 7.70 5.03 -3.32
N PHE A 45 7.36 5.79 -4.37
CA PHE A 45 6.33 6.83 -4.27
C PHE A 45 4.99 6.24 -3.84
N SER A 46 4.57 5.16 -4.50
CA SER A 46 3.28 4.53 -4.18
C SER A 46 3.26 3.96 -2.76
N ILE A 47 4.35 3.32 -2.33
CA ILE A 47 4.47 2.82 -0.95
C ILE A 47 4.37 3.97 0.05
N MET A 48 5.02 5.10 -0.22
CA MET A 48 4.96 6.27 0.64
C MET A 48 3.54 6.80 0.76
N GLN A 49 2.81 6.87 -0.35
CA GLN A 49 1.41 7.32 -0.35
C GLN A 49 0.52 6.37 0.45
N ILE A 50 0.72 5.07 0.31
CA ILE A 50 -0.01 4.07 1.09
C ILE A 50 0.25 4.26 2.59
N GLY A 51 1.51 4.52 2.96
CA GLY A 51 1.86 4.79 4.36
C GLY A 51 1.20 6.05 4.90
N GLU A 52 1.16 7.13 4.11
CA GLU A 52 0.45 8.37 4.48
C GLU A 52 -1.03 8.13 4.71
N LEU A 53 -1.68 7.44 3.78
CA LEU A 53 -3.10 7.14 3.89
C LEU A 53 -3.40 6.25 5.09
N SER A 54 -2.54 5.25 5.33
CA SER A 54 -2.68 4.36 6.49
C SER A 54 -2.60 5.12 7.81
N GLY A 55 -1.69 6.09 7.89
CA GLY A 55 -1.55 6.93 9.08
C GLY A 55 -2.75 7.83 9.32
N GLY A 56 -3.53 8.13 8.29
CA GLY A 56 -4.74 8.95 8.39
C GLY A 56 -6.01 8.19 8.73
N LEU A 57 -5.95 6.85 8.78
CA LEU A 57 -7.10 6.06 9.20
C LEU A 57 -7.41 6.31 10.67
N SER A 58 -8.70 6.26 11.05
CA SER A 58 -9.08 6.47 12.44
C SER A 58 -8.51 5.37 13.33
N GLU A 59 -8.26 5.72 14.60
CA GLU A 59 -7.80 4.74 15.58
C GLU A 59 -8.78 3.59 15.74
N GLU A 60 -10.08 3.90 15.72
CA GLU A 60 -11.12 2.87 15.80
C GLU A 60 -11.02 1.88 14.64
N TYR A 61 -10.86 2.37 13.41
CA TYR A 61 -10.76 1.50 12.24
C TYR A 61 -9.50 0.63 12.29
N ARG A 62 -8.36 1.21 12.66
CA ARG A 62 -7.12 0.46 12.79
C ARG A 62 -7.23 -0.63 13.85
N ARG A 63 -7.89 -0.33 14.97
CA ARG A 63 -8.10 -1.30 16.05
C ARG A 63 -9.00 -2.46 15.61
N LYS A 64 -10.06 -2.16 14.86
CA LYS A 64 -10.98 -3.18 14.35
C LYS A 64 -10.33 -4.13 13.36
N THR A 65 -9.35 -3.66 12.62
CA THR A 65 -8.74 -4.41 11.52
C THR A 65 -7.34 -4.91 11.82
N ARG A 66 -6.82 -4.67 13.02
CA ARG A 66 -5.42 -4.98 13.37
C ARG A 66 -5.05 -6.45 13.26
N GLU A 67 -6.01 -7.35 13.37
CA GLU A 67 -5.75 -8.78 13.23
C GLU A 67 -5.49 -9.18 11.78
N ARG A 68 -5.92 -8.36 10.84
CA ARG A 68 -5.78 -8.62 9.41
C ARG A 68 -4.65 -7.81 8.79
N ILE A 69 -4.44 -6.57 9.24
CA ILE A 69 -3.43 -5.68 8.68
C ILE A 69 -2.62 -5.06 9.82
N GLN A 70 -1.31 -5.06 9.67
CA GLN A 70 -0.41 -4.39 10.60
C GLN A 70 -0.17 -2.95 10.11
N TRP A 71 -0.99 -2.03 10.59
CA TRP A 71 -0.94 -0.62 10.16
C TRP A 71 0.32 0.11 10.62
N GLY A 72 0.87 -0.25 11.80
CA GLY A 72 2.09 0.36 12.31
C GLY A 72 3.29 0.21 11.38
N PRO A 73 3.63 -1.01 10.94
CA PRO A 73 4.71 -1.22 9.98
C PRO A 73 4.51 -0.47 8.66
N MET A 74 3.27 -0.32 8.19
CA MET A 74 2.99 0.43 6.96
C MET A 74 3.34 1.90 7.12
N LYS A 75 2.98 2.50 8.26
CA LYS A 75 3.34 3.88 8.57
C LYS A 75 4.87 4.02 8.72
N GLY A 76 5.52 3.03 9.32
CA GLY A 76 6.96 3.00 9.45
C GLY A 76 7.66 2.97 8.10
N MET A 77 7.13 2.21 7.16
CA MET A 77 7.66 2.14 5.80
C MET A 77 7.63 3.51 5.12
N ARG A 78 6.55 4.27 5.28
CA ARG A 78 6.47 5.63 4.77
C ARG A 78 7.60 6.50 5.31
N ASN A 79 7.86 6.43 6.63
CA ASN A 79 8.92 7.22 7.24
C ASN A 79 10.29 6.82 6.72
N MET A 80 10.54 5.53 6.55
CA MET A 80 11.79 5.03 6.01
C MET A 80 12.03 5.53 4.59
N VAL A 81 11.02 5.45 3.73
CA VAL A 81 11.12 5.91 2.34
C VAL A 81 11.35 7.42 2.30
N ALA A 82 10.62 8.19 3.12
CA ALA A 82 10.71 9.65 3.11
C ALA A 82 12.05 10.18 3.63
N HIS A 83 12.66 9.49 4.61
CA HIS A 83 13.86 10.02 5.29
C HIS A 83 15.15 9.26 4.96
N SER A 84 15.05 8.07 4.39
CA SER A 84 16.20 7.21 4.17
C SER A 84 16.23 6.60 2.77
N TYR A 85 15.61 7.27 1.81
CA TYR A 85 15.41 6.71 0.48
C TYR A 85 16.72 6.20 -0.15
N GLY A 86 17.79 6.97 -0.08
CA GLY A 86 19.05 6.62 -0.70
C GLY A 86 19.81 5.49 0.01
N SER A 87 19.45 5.17 1.26
CA SER A 87 20.11 4.13 2.07
C SER A 87 19.20 2.93 2.35
N MET A 88 17.95 2.99 1.93
CA MET A 88 17.00 1.91 2.16
C MET A 88 17.31 0.72 1.25
N SER A 89 17.20 -0.49 1.81
CA SER A 89 17.41 -1.70 1.04
C SER A 89 16.36 -1.87 -0.06
N ARG A 90 16.82 -2.04 -1.29
CA ARG A 90 15.95 -2.29 -2.43
C ARG A 90 15.23 -3.63 -2.29
N GLU A 91 15.87 -4.61 -1.65
CA GLU A 91 15.24 -5.89 -1.37
C GLU A 91 14.00 -5.75 -0.51
N ILE A 92 14.03 -4.88 0.52
CA ILE A 92 12.90 -4.64 1.39
C ILE A 92 11.76 -3.97 0.62
N ILE A 93 12.08 -2.97 -0.21
CA ILE A 93 11.07 -2.29 -1.04
C ILE A 93 10.41 -3.29 -1.98
N TRP A 94 11.22 -4.14 -2.63
CA TRP A 94 10.72 -5.14 -3.56
C TRP A 94 9.84 -6.17 -2.88
N GLU A 95 10.25 -6.66 -1.71
CA GLU A 95 9.45 -7.62 -0.95
C GLU A 95 8.11 -7.01 -0.57
N THR A 96 8.10 -5.77 -0.09
CA THR A 96 6.87 -5.06 0.23
C THR A 96 5.96 -4.98 -1.00
N ALA A 97 6.49 -4.55 -2.13
CA ALA A 97 5.72 -4.36 -3.35
C ALA A 97 5.18 -5.67 -3.92
N SER A 98 5.97 -6.74 -3.87
CA SER A 98 5.62 -8.00 -4.53
C SER A 98 4.86 -8.97 -3.63
N VAL A 99 5.01 -8.87 -2.31
CA VAL A 99 4.40 -9.80 -1.35
C VAL A 99 3.32 -9.12 -0.52
N ASP A 100 3.64 -8.03 0.16
CA ASP A 100 2.72 -7.40 1.12
C ASP A 100 1.60 -6.62 0.42
N ILE A 101 1.90 -5.94 -0.66
CA ILE A 101 0.93 -5.10 -1.37
C ILE A 101 -0.23 -5.90 -1.97
N PRO A 102 -0.01 -7.07 -2.60
CA PRO A 102 -1.15 -7.88 -3.08
C PRO A 102 -2.12 -8.27 -1.97
N SER A 103 -1.61 -8.62 -0.79
CA SER A 103 -2.47 -8.95 0.36
C SER A 103 -3.24 -7.75 0.84
N LEU A 104 -2.60 -6.59 0.91
CA LEU A 104 -3.26 -5.35 1.29
C LEU A 104 -4.35 -4.98 0.30
N LYS A 105 -4.08 -5.13 -0.99
CA LYS A 105 -5.07 -4.86 -2.04
C LYS A 105 -6.32 -5.72 -1.86
N SER A 106 -6.14 -7.02 -1.60
CA SER A 106 -7.25 -7.93 -1.36
C SER A 106 -8.09 -7.50 -0.16
N PHE A 107 -7.43 -7.08 0.92
CA PHE A 107 -8.12 -6.54 2.09
C PHE A 107 -8.95 -5.31 1.73
N CYS A 108 -8.38 -4.36 1.00
CA CYS A 108 -9.08 -3.13 0.59
C CYS A 108 -10.30 -3.45 -0.26
N ILE A 109 -10.17 -4.35 -1.22
CA ILE A 109 -11.28 -4.76 -2.08
C ILE A 109 -12.41 -5.34 -1.24
N GLU A 110 -12.08 -6.19 -0.28
CA GLU A 110 -13.08 -6.80 0.61
C GLU A 110 -13.80 -5.75 1.45
N GLN A 111 -13.07 -4.79 2.01
CA GLN A 111 -13.66 -3.71 2.81
C GLN A 111 -14.63 -2.86 2.00
N ILE A 112 -14.27 -2.54 0.77
CA ILE A 112 -15.12 -1.75 -0.12
C ILE A 112 -16.39 -2.54 -0.46
N ARG A 113 -16.23 -3.83 -0.75
CA ARG A 113 -17.37 -4.72 -1.09
C ARG A 113 -18.34 -4.85 0.08
N GLN A 114 -17.83 -5.00 1.31
CA GLN A 114 -18.68 -5.10 2.50
C GLN A 114 -19.50 -3.82 2.71
N ASN A 115 -18.90 -2.66 2.45
CA ASN A 115 -19.60 -1.40 2.56
C ASN A 115 -20.71 -1.28 1.52
N GLU A 116 -20.48 -1.70 0.28
CA GLU A 116 -21.49 -1.69 -0.79
C GLU A 116 -22.66 -2.59 -0.41
N THR A 117 -22.39 -3.78 0.14
CA THR A 117 -23.41 -4.71 0.58
C THR A 117 -24.25 -4.09 1.70
N SER A 118 -23.63 -3.41 2.66
CA SER A 118 -24.33 -2.76 3.77
C SER A 118 -25.25 -1.65 3.28
N ILE A 119 -24.86 -0.91 2.24
CA ILE A 119 -25.68 0.18 1.69
C ILE A 119 -26.94 -0.35 1.00
N GLN A 120 -26.89 -1.56 0.47
CA GLN A 120 -28.03 -2.14 -0.26
C GLN A 120 -29.18 -2.57 0.66
N PHE A 121 -28.98 -2.59 1.95
CA PHE A 121 -30.02 -2.87 2.93
C PHE A 121 -30.48 -1.61 3.64
#